data_8d7621faa7fb3278c36dbbd66bc80e70
#
_entry.id   8d7621faa7fb3278c36dbbd66bc80e70
#
_cell.length_a   1.000
_cell.length_b   1.000
_cell.length_c   1.000
_cell.angle_alpha   90.00
_cell.angle_beta   90.00
_cell.angle_gamma   90.00
#
_symmetry.space_group_name_H-M   'P 1'
#
loop_
_entity.id
_entity.type
_entity.pdbx_description
1 polymer ?
#
loop_
_entity_poly.entity_id
_entity_poly.type
_entity_poly.pdbx_seq_one_letter_code
_entity_poly.pdbx_strand_id
1 'polypeptide(L)'
;MLAVKALLLGLFCCLALASPAWAGYPESPADSRPEPTWRIPLDGPFGSPFGYRWGRMHQGIDIEGWYETRVRAAQSGVVTKVGWLGNYSGFGLVVKVRHQGGIVSMYAHLAKARVKPGEWVTAGQRIGTAGCTGSCSGVHLHFQMWDDGKLVNPLRYLRRSDFVR
;
A
#
# COMPACT_ATOMS: atom_id res chain seq x y z
N MET A 1 -42.02 -8.42 -60.07
CA MET A 1 -41.35 -9.22 -59.02
C MET A 1 -40.15 -8.44 -58.57
N LEU A 2 -40.25 -7.68 -57.48
CA LEU A 2 -39.17 -6.92 -56.88
C LEU A 2 -38.74 -7.63 -55.58
N ALA A 3 -37.48 -8.02 -55.52
CA ALA A 3 -36.85 -8.62 -54.36
C ALA A 3 -36.32 -7.50 -53.44
N VAL A 4 -36.88 -7.46 -52.23
CA VAL A 4 -36.42 -6.55 -51.16
C VAL A 4 -35.22 -7.19 -50.43
N LYS A 5 -34.05 -6.61 -50.57
CA LYS A 5 -32.86 -6.98 -49.76
C LYS A 5 -32.95 -6.29 -48.39
N ALA A 6 -33.12 -7.07 -47.34
CA ALA A 6 -33.01 -6.59 -45.97
C ALA A 6 -31.53 -6.42 -45.61
N LEU A 7 -31.18 -5.18 -45.22
CA LEU A 7 -29.84 -4.79 -44.73
C LEU A 7 -29.85 -4.93 -43.21
N LEU A 8 -29.21 -5.99 -42.70
CA LEU A 8 -28.95 -6.15 -41.26
C LEU A 8 -27.79 -5.26 -40.84
N LEU A 9 -28.10 -4.12 -40.21
CA LEU A 9 -27.11 -3.33 -39.49
C LEU A 9 -26.80 -4.02 -38.15
N GLY A 10 -25.65 -4.68 -38.09
CA GLY A 10 -25.10 -5.18 -36.86
C GLY A 10 -24.60 -4.03 -35.98
N LEU A 11 -25.29 -3.78 -34.86
CA LEU A 11 -24.86 -2.86 -33.83
C LEU A 11 -23.68 -3.51 -33.09
N PHE A 12 -22.45 -3.15 -33.43
CA PHE A 12 -21.25 -3.48 -32.63
C PHE A 12 -21.26 -2.58 -31.40
N CYS A 13 -21.79 -3.10 -30.28
CA CYS A 13 -21.68 -2.49 -28.97
C CYS A 13 -20.21 -2.63 -28.52
N CYS A 14 -19.40 -1.59 -28.73
CA CYS A 14 -18.05 -1.48 -28.18
C CYS A 14 -18.18 -1.33 -26.66
N LEU A 15 -18.16 -2.44 -25.94
CA LEU A 15 -17.89 -2.44 -24.50
C LEU A 15 -16.45 -1.93 -24.32
N ALA A 16 -16.31 -0.65 -24.06
CA ALA A 16 -15.06 -0.09 -23.58
C ALA A 16 -14.78 -0.70 -22.19
N LEU A 17 -13.99 -1.78 -22.19
CA LEU A 17 -13.41 -2.31 -20.96
C LEU A 17 -12.57 -1.18 -20.36
N ALA A 18 -13.03 -0.61 -19.25
CA ALA A 18 -12.27 0.37 -18.50
C ALA A 18 -10.94 -0.28 -18.12
N SER A 19 -9.86 0.19 -18.72
CA SER A 19 -8.51 -0.25 -18.39
C SER A 19 -8.28 -0.01 -16.91
N PRO A 20 -7.79 -1.01 -16.16
CA PRO A 20 -7.49 -0.81 -14.75
C PRO A 20 -6.50 0.34 -14.59
N ALA A 21 -6.64 1.11 -13.53
CA ALA A 21 -5.88 2.35 -13.28
C ALA A 21 -4.34 2.20 -13.27
N TRP A 22 -3.82 0.98 -13.41
CA TRP A 22 -2.39 0.67 -13.54
C TRP A 22 -1.93 0.50 -15.00
N ALA A 23 -2.84 0.46 -15.98
CA ALA A 23 -2.55 0.21 -17.39
C ALA A 23 -1.74 1.33 -18.09
N GLY A 24 -1.46 2.44 -17.42
CA GLY A 24 -0.64 3.54 -17.94
C GLY A 24 0.73 3.68 -17.27
N TYR A 25 1.07 2.78 -16.34
CA TYR A 25 2.39 2.81 -15.73
C TYR A 25 3.34 1.91 -16.52
N PRO A 26 4.61 2.33 -16.72
CA PRO A 26 5.59 1.48 -17.38
C PRO A 26 5.64 0.14 -16.65
N GLU A 27 5.39 -0.95 -17.40
CA GLU A 27 5.63 -2.29 -16.89
C GLU A 27 7.08 -2.32 -16.40
N SER A 28 7.25 -2.79 -15.18
CA SER A 28 8.60 -3.08 -14.68
C SER A 28 9.27 -3.97 -15.73
N PRO A 29 10.49 -3.69 -16.20
CA PRO A 29 11.13 -4.54 -17.18
C PRO A 29 11.02 -5.97 -16.67
N ALA A 30 10.58 -6.87 -17.57
CA ALA A 30 10.42 -8.29 -17.27
C ALA A 30 11.77 -8.83 -16.82
N ASP A 31 12.02 -8.75 -15.52
CA ASP A 31 13.22 -9.23 -14.89
C ASP A 31 12.92 -10.65 -14.41
N SER A 32 13.70 -11.60 -14.88
CA SER A 32 13.68 -13.01 -14.49
C SER A 32 14.07 -13.23 -13.00
N ARG A 33 14.05 -12.19 -12.18
CA ARG A 33 14.27 -12.29 -10.73
C ARG A 33 13.04 -12.91 -10.06
N PRO A 34 13.24 -13.78 -9.05
CA PRO A 34 12.14 -14.30 -8.26
C PRO A 34 11.32 -13.14 -7.69
N GLU A 35 10.00 -13.33 -7.59
CA GLU A 35 9.03 -12.37 -7.06
C GLU A 35 9.65 -11.54 -5.94
N PRO A 36 9.60 -10.21 -6.05
CA PRO A 36 10.31 -9.35 -5.12
C PRO A 36 9.81 -9.62 -3.70
N THR A 37 10.70 -10.12 -2.87
CA THR A 37 10.44 -10.33 -1.45
C THR A 37 10.01 -9.00 -0.83
N TRP A 38 8.92 -9.03 -0.05
CA TRP A 38 8.47 -7.90 0.72
C TRP A 38 9.59 -7.43 1.67
N ARG A 39 9.79 -6.12 1.75
CA ARG A 39 10.84 -5.51 2.57
C ARG A 39 10.26 -4.93 3.84
N ILE A 40 11.01 -5.01 4.91
CA ILE A 40 10.70 -4.30 6.16
C ILE A 40 10.69 -2.79 5.87
N PRO A 41 9.58 -2.10 6.18
CA PRO A 41 9.42 -0.70 5.79
C PRO A 41 10.18 0.30 6.68
N LEU A 42 10.62 -0.12 7.86
CA LEU A 42 11.40 0.68 8.81
C LEU A 42 12.47 -0.20 9.45
N ASP A 43 13.72 0.27 9.46
CA ASP A 43 14.80 -0.41 10.19
C ASP A 43 14.64 -0.14 11.69
N GLY A 44 14.09 -1.11 12.40
CA GLY A 44 13.83 -1.01 13.84
C GLY A 44 13.31 -2.30 14.45
N PRO A 45 13.26 -2.38 15.80
CA PRO A 45 12.71 -3.52 16.49
C PRO A 45 11.24 -3.72 16.19
N PHE A 46 10.82 -4.99 16.23
CA PHE A 46 9.40 -5.34 16.19
C PHE A 46 8.74 -4.92 17.52
N GLY A 47 7.82 -3.96 17.47
CA GLY A 47 7.13 -3.43 18.64
C GLY A 47 5.87 -4.22 18.99
N SER A 48 4.80 -4.06 18.24
CA SER A 48 3.48 -4.63 18.55
C SER A 48 2.90 -5.50 17.44
N PRO A 49 2.30 -6.68 17.77
CA PRO A 49 1.70 -7.57 16.79
C PRO A 49 0.31 -7.09 16.33
N PHE A 50 -0.10 -7.57 15.16
CA PHE A 50 -1.47 -7.53 14.66
C PHE A 50 -2.37 -8.42 15.53
N GLY A 51 -3.61 -7.99 15.76
CA GLY A 51 -4.64 -8.80 16.41
C GLY A 51 -5.31 -8.11 17.60
N TYR A 52 -6.19 -8.86 18.26
CA TYR A 52 -6.97 -8.36 19.39
C TYR A 52 -6.09 -8.25 20.65
N ARG A 53 -6.07 -7.06 21.27
CA ARG A 53 -5.30 -6.82 22.49
C ARG A 53 -6.01 -5.75 23.35
N TRP A 54 -6.07 -5.96 24.67
CA TRP A 54 -6.69 -5.01 25.64
C TRP A 54 -8.08 -4.49 25.18
N GLY A 55 -8.93 -5.41 24.68
CA GLY A 55 -10.28 -5.07 24.22
C GLY A 55 -10.35 -4.33 22.89
N ARG A 56 -9.23 -4.14 22.18
CA ARG A 56 -9.17 -3.44 20.88
C ARG A 56 -8.47 -4.26 19.82
N MET A 57 -8.93 -4.13 18.57
CA MET A 57 -8.25 -4.70 17.40
C MET A 57 -7.09 -3.81 16.98
N HIS A 58 -5.86 -4.33 17.02
CA HIS A 58 -4.71 -3.72 16.41
C HIS A 58 -4.64 -4.15 14.94
N GLN A 59 -4.91 -3.20 14.03
CA GLN A 59 -5.14 -3.46 12.61
C GLN A 59 -3.87 -3.64 11.79
N GLY A 60 -2.69 -3.51 12.40
CA GLY A 60 -1.39 -3.63 11.75
C GLY A 60 -0.34 -4.19 12.69
N ILE A 61 0.90 -3.93 12.37
CA ILE A 61 2.05 -4.13 13.27
C ILE A 61 2.70 -2.79 13.53
N ASP A 62 3.31 -2.65 14.72
CA ASP A 62 4.13 -1.48 15.01
C ASP A 62 5.62 -1.87 14.94
N ILE A 63 6.40 -1.00 14.34
CA ILE A 63 7.86 -1.11 14.23
C ILE A 63 8.45 0.11 14.93
N GLU A 64 9.22 -0.11 15.96
CA GLU A 64 9.84 0.97 16.74
C GLU A 64 10.90 1.70 15.92
N GLY A 65 11.07 2.98 16.19
CA GLY A 65 12.03 3.80 15.46
C GLY A 65 12.32 5.11 16.16
N TRP A 66 13.25 5.86 15.62
CA TRP A 66 13.57 7.20 16.03
C TRP A 66 12.87 8.22 15.14
N TYR A 67 12.68 9.41 15.64
CA TYR A 67 12.10 10.51 14.89
C TYR A 67 12.90 10.75 13.59
N GLU A 68 12.19 10.88 12.47
CA GLU A 68 12.74 11.02 11.12
C GLU A 68 13.52 9.81 10.56
N THR A 69 13.51 8.64 11.21
CA THR A 69 14.00 7.40 10.58
C THR A 69 13.31 7.17 9.22
N ARG A 70 14.07 6.69 8.23
CA ARG A 70 13.54 6.46 6.87
C ARG A 70 12.43 5.41 6.88
N VAL A 71 11.27 5.78 6.33
CA VAL A 71 10.21 4.83 5.98
C VAL A 71 10.28 4.55 4.49
N ARG A 72 10.27 3.26 4.12
CA ARG A 72 10.42 2.76 2.75
C ARG A 72 9.16 2.03 2.30
N ALA A 73 8.91 2.03 0.99
CA ALA A 73 7.89 1.18 0.38
C ALA A 73 8.26 -0.30 0.59
N ALA A 74 7.36 -1.07 1.20
CA ALA A 74 7.58 -2.49 1.45
C ALA A 74 7.63 -3.31 0.16
N GLN A 75 6.97 -2.83 -0.90
CA GLN A 75 6.93 -3.41 -2.24
C GLN A 75 6.71 -2.29 -3.26
N SER A 76 7.07 -2.54 -4.53
CA SER A 76 6.78 -1.63 -5.65
C SER A 76 5.28 -1.44 -5.84
N GLY A 77 4.85 -0.24 -6.25
CA GLY A 77 3.43 0.05 -6.44
C GLY A 77 3.13 1.52 -6.67
N VAL A 78 1.85 1.84 -6.72
CA VAL A 78 1.34 3.21 -6.92
C VAL A 78 0.86 3.79 -5.59
N VAL A 79 1.32 4.98 -5.26
CA VAL A 79 0.82 5.75 -4.11
C VAL A 79 -0.63 6.15 -4.37
N THR A 80 -1.55 5.69 -3.53
CA THR A 80 -2.98 5.98 -3.67
C THR A 80 -3.46 7.08 -2.74
N LYS A 81 -2.74 7.32 -1.64
CA LYS A 81 -3.09 8.34 -0.65
C LYS A 81 -1.85 8.88 0.03
N VAL A 82 -1.82 10.18 0.22
CA VAL A 82 -0.91 10.90 1.12
C VAL A 82 -1.73 11.92 1.90
N GLY A 83 -1.54 12.00 3.20
CA GLY A 83 -2.22 12.98 4.05
C GLY A 83 -2.87 12.36 5.27
N TRP A 84 -3.64 13.14 6.00
CA TRP A 84 -4.38 12.70 7.17
C TRP A 84 -5.60 11.87 6.79
N LEU A 85 -5.89 10.81 7.54
CA LEU A 85 -7.09 10.00 7.36
C LEU A 85 -8.19 10.53 8.27
N GLY A 86 -9.07 11.39 7.71
CA GLY A 86 -10.21 11.95 8.43
C GLY A 86 -9.80 12.73 9.68
N ASN A 87 -10.77 13.33 10.35
CA ASN A 87 -10.51 14.22 11.48
C ASN A 87 -10.13 13.46 12.78
N TYR A 88 -10.34 12.12 12.86
CA TYR A 88 -10.22 11.35 14.11
C TYR A 88 -9.71 9.92 13.92
N SER A 89 -9.04 9.59 12.81
CA SER A 89 -8.65 8.20 12.54
C SER A 89 -7.56 7.66 13.47
N GLY A 90 -6.91 8.51 14.23
CA GLY A 90 -5.79 8.12 15.09
C GLY A 90 -4.47 7.87 14.36
N PHE A 91 -4.49 7.61 13.04
CA PHE A 91 -3.30 7.24 12.26
C PHE A 91 -2.37 8.40 11.91
N GLY A 92 -2.81 9.65 12.11
CA GLY A 92 -2.01 10.84 11.75
C GLY A 92 -1.73 10.94 10.25
N LEU A 93 -0.53 11.36 9.91
CA LEU A 93 -0.07 11.44 8.52
C LEU A 93 0.23 10.04 7.99
N VAL A 94 -0.41 9.71 6.86
CA VAL A 94 -0.25 8.38 6.22
C VAL A 94 0.19 8.48 4.77
N VAL A 95 0.84 7.42 4.32
CA VAL A 95 1.00 7.06 2.91
C VAL A 95 0.33 5.71 2.70
N LYS A 96 -0.47 5.55 1.62
CA LYS A 96 -0.97 4.25 1.15
C LYS A 96 -0.38 3.94 -0.22
N VAL A 97 0.05 2.71 -0.40
CA VAL A 97 0.58 2.20 -1.67
C VAL A 97 -0.24 0.98 -2.08
N ARG A 98 -0.71 0.98 -3.32
CA ARG A 98 -1.34 -0.19 -3.96
C ARG A 98 -0.29 -0.93 -4.77
N HIS A 99 -0.15 -2.20 -4.47
CA HIS A 99 0.77 -3.13 -5.09
C HIS A 99 0.08 -4.01 -6.12
N GLN A 100 0.84 -4.82 -6.84
CA GLN A 100 0.31 -5.86 -7.70
C GLN A 100 -0.49 -6.89 -6.89
N GLY A 101 -1.46 -7.59 -7.52
CA GLY A 101 -2.26 -8.62 -6.86
C GLY A 101 -3.29 -8.11 -5.85
N GLY A 102 -3.77 -6.86 -5.97
CA GLY A 102 -4.83 -6.32 -5.11
C GLY A 102 -4.39 -5.93 -3.68
N ILE A 103 -3.10 -6.05 -3.39
CA ILE A 103 -2.56 -5.76 -2.05
C ILE A 103 -2.37 -4.25 -1.88
N VAL A 104 -2.73 -3.75 -0.69
CA VAL A 104 -2.53 -2.36 -0.28
C VAL A 104 -1.74 -2.33 1.03
N SER A 105 -0.73 -1.48 1.12
CA SER A 105 -0.04 -1.17 2.36
C SER A 105 -0.31 0.25 2.81
N MET A 106 -0.32 0.48 4.13
CA MET A 106 -0.42 1.81 4.75
C MET A 106 0.69 1.98 5.78
N TYR A 107 1.28 3.15 5.71
CA TYR A 107 2.35 3.62 6.58
C TYR A 107 1.81 4.81 7.36
N ALA A 108 1.69 4.69 8.68
CA ALA A 108 1.04 5.68 9.52
C ALA A 108 1.98 6.28 10.58
N HIS A 109 1.49 7.31 11.30
CA HIS A 109 2.21 8.11 12.27
C HIS A 109 3.44 8.83 11.72
N LEU A 110 3.46 9.09 10.38
CA LEU A 110 4.61 9.69 9.72
C LEU A 110 4.86 11.12 10.23
N ALA A 111 6.14 11.52 10.34
CA ALA A 111 6.53 12.91 10.53
C ALA A 111 6.41 13.68 9.19
N LYS A 112 6.88 13.06 8.10
CA LYS A 112 6.84 13.66 6.75
C LYS A 112 6.57 12.57 5.70
N ALA A 113 5.74 12.89 4.70
CA ALA A 113 5.64 12.14 3.45
C ALA A 113 6.59 12.77 2.41
N ARG A 114 7.17 11.93 1.54
CA ARG A 114 8.12 12.35 0.49
C ARG A 114 7.69 11.91 -0.91
N VAL A 115 6.44 11.50 -1.03
CA VAL A 115 5.79 11.05 -2.27
C VAL A 115 4.43 11.70 -2.38
N LYS A 116 3.80 11.64 -3.54
CA LYS A 116 2.47 12.19 -3.81
C LYS A 116 1.54 11.12 -4.39
N PRO A 117 0.22 11.26 -4.27
CA PRO A 117 -0.73 10.37 -4.92
C PRO A 117 -0.48 10.29 -6.43
N GLY A 118 -0.61 9.08 -7.00
CA GLY A 118 -0.33 8.78 -8.40
C GLY A 118 1.15 8.44 -8.70
N GLU A 119 2.07 8.68 -7.77
CA GLU A 119 3.49 8.37 -7.95
C GLU A 119 3.73 6.86 -7.90
N TRP A 120 4.56 6.35 -8.84
CA TRP A 120 5.09 5.00 -8.76
C TRP A 120 6.29 4.97 -7.83
N VAL A 121 6.33 3.99 -6.93
CA VAL A 121 7.45 3.74 -6.02
C VAL A 121 8.00 2.34 -6.22
N THR A 122 9.31 2.17 -6.09
CA THR A 122 9.98 0.87 -6.11
C THR A 122 10.13 0.31 -4.69
N ALA A 123 10.19 -1.02 -4.57
CA ALA A 123 10.45 -1.67 -3.28
C ALA A 123 11.75 -1.14 -2.63
N GLY A 124 11.65 -0.68 -1.38
CA GLY A 124 12.77 -0.06 -0.66
C GLY A 124 12.97 1.45 -0.90
N GLN A 125 12.23 2.06 -1.84
CA GLN A 125 12.26 3.51 -2.03
C GLN A 125 11.78 4.24 -0.78
N ARG A 126 12.47 5.32 -0.39
CA ARG A 126 12.04 6.18 0.71
C ARG A 126 10.74 6.89 0.35
N ILE A 127 9.70 6.69 1.15
CA ILE A 127 8.37 7.31 0.95
C ILE A 127 8.02 8.31 2.05
N GLY A 128 8.78 8.32 3.15
CA GLY A 128 8.54 9.23 4.27
C GLY A 128 9.56 9.06 5.38
N THR A 129 9.20 9.57 6.54
CA THR A 129 9.95 9.44 7.78
C THR A 129 9.03 9.09 8.94
N ALA A 130 9.52 8.27 9.87
CA ALA A 130 8.83 7.93 11.10
C ALA A 130 8.62 9.16 11.98
N GLY A 131 7.50 9.17 12.69
CA GLY A 131 7.13 10.23 13.62
C GLY A 131 6.18 9.71 14.69
N CYS A 132 5.38 10.63 15.23
CA CYS A 132 4.35 10.33 16.22
C CYS A 132 3.13 11.23 15.99
N THR A 133 2.65 11.31 14.73
CA THR A 133 1.44 12.08 14.40
C THR A 133 0.18 11.26 14.66
N GLY A 134 -0.93 11.93 14.97
CA GLY A 134 -2.18 11.27 15.36
C GLY A 134 -2.16 10.75 16.80
N SER A 135 -2.85 9.64 17.07
CA SER A 135 -2.89 9.00 18.38
C SER A 135 -1.67 8.08 18.57
N CYS A 136 -0.60 8.61 19.08
CA CYS A 136 0.69 7.94 19.19
C CYS A 136 1.28 8.20 20.56
N SER A 137 1.84 7.17 21.22
CA SER A 137 2.48 7.25 22.55
C SER A 137 4.00 7.30 22.50
N GLY A 138 4.60 7.05 21.34
CA GLY A 138 6.05 7.05 21.13
C GLY A 138 6.34 6.92 19.63
N VAL A 139 7.54 7.29 19.19
CA VAL A 139 7.91 7.24 17.77
C VAL A 139 7.92 5.80 17.27
N HIS A 140 7.06 5.50 16.31
CA HIS A 140 6.98 4.19 15.66
C HIS A 140 6.36 4.34 14.26
N LEU A 141 6.48 3.31 13.46
CA LEU A 141 5.71 3.12 12.24
C LEU A 141 4.59 2.13 12.52
N HIS A 142 3.33 2.56 12.39
CA HIS A 142 2.22 1.63 12.28
C HIS A 142 2.09 1.19 10.82
N PHE A 143 2.27 -0.11 10.58
CA PHE A 143 2.22 -0.71 9.24
C PHE A 143 1.04 -1.65 9.10
N GLN A 144 0.17 -1.38 8.15
CA GLN A 144 -1.09 -2.08 7.95
C GLN A 144 -1.21 -2.58 6.51
N MET A 145 -1.84 -3.73 6.31
CA MET A 145 -2.00 -4.33 4.99
C MET A 145 -3.42 -4.82 4.75
N TRP A 146 -3.84 -4.74 3.50
CA TRP A 146 -5.06 -5.36 2.98
C TRP A 146 -4.70 -6.23 1.79
N ASP A 147 -5.38 -7.35 1.67
CA ASP A 147 -5.35 -8.29 0.56
C ASP A 147 -6.78 -8.42 0.03
N ASP A 148 -7.02 -8.03 -1.23
CA ASP A 148 -8.35 -7.91 -1.84
C ASP A 148 -9.37 -7.20 -0.93
N GLY A 149 -8.97 -6.06 -0.36
CA GLY A 149 -9.79 -5.24 0.51
C GLY A 149 -10.00 -5.79 1.93
N LYS A 150 -9.51 -6.99 2.26
CA LYS A 150 -9.58 -7.58 3.59
C LYS A 150 -8.33 -7.24 4.39
N LEU A 151 -8.53 -6.78 5.61
CA LEU A 151 -7.43 -6.52 6.54
C LEU A 151 -6.70 -7.81 6.88
N VAL A 152 -5.37 -7.82 6.74
CA VAL A 152 -4.53 -9.00 6.98
C VAL A 152 -3.36 -8.68 7.90
N ASN A 153 -2.85 -9.73 8.57
CA ASN A 153 -1.64 -9.61 9.36
C ASN A 153 -0.42 -9.39 8.44
N PRO A 154 0.32 -8.28 8.57
CA PRO A 154 1.50 -8.02 7.74
C PRO A 154 2.58 -9.09 7.80
N LEU A 155 2.66 -9.87 8.89
CA LEU A 155 3.61 -10.99 9.01
C LEU A 155 3.30 -12.17 8.08
N ARG A 156 2.22 -12.13 7.30
CA ARG A 156 2.01 -13.06 6.17
C ARG A 156 2.96 -12.78 5.01
N TYR A 157 3.45 -11.56 4.90
CA TYR A 157 4.32 -11.05 3.84
C TYR A 157 5.73 -10.73 4.34
N LEU A 158 5.86 -10.32 5.61
CA LEU A 158 7.12 -9.96 6.25
C LEU A 158 7.55 -11.05 7.23
N ARG A 159 8.81 -11.44 7.20
CA ARG A 159 9.35 -12.39 8.17
C ARG A 159 9.76 -11.66 9.45
N ARG A 160 9.35 -12.19 10.61
CA ARG A 160 9.68 -11.60 11.91
C ARG A 160 11.19 -11.58 12.19
N SER A 161 11.93 -12.50 11.60
CA SER A 161 13.40 -12.55 11.68
C SER A 161 14.11 -11.38 11.00
N ASP A 162 13.43 -10.68 10.09
CA ASP A 162 14.02 -9.62 9.28
C ASP A 162 14.00 -8.25 10.00
N PHE A 163 13.30 -8.16 11.16
CA PHE A 163 13.33 -6.94 12.00
C PHE A 163 14.62 -6.87 12.80
N VAL A 164 15.17 -5.67 12.93
CA VAL A 164 16.35 -5.41 13.76
C VAL A 164 16.01 -5.71 15.22
N ARG A 165 16.95 -6.30 15.96
CA ARG A 165 16.81 -6.55 17.40
C ARG A 165 17.29 -5.37 18.22
#